data_2fe27fc651af8aa2ee2d7c0947d6bd4a
#
_entry.id   2fe27fc651af8aa2ee2d7c0947d6bd4a
#
_cell.length_a   1.000
_cell.length_b   1.000
_cell.length_c   1.000
_cell.angle_alpha   90.00
_cell.angle_beta   90.00
_cell.angle_gamma   90.00
#
_symmetry.space_group_name_H-M   'P 1'
#
loop_
_entity.id
_entity.type
_entity.pdbx_description
1 polymer ?
#
loop_
_entity_poly.entity_id
_entity_poly.type
_entity_poly.pdbx_seq_one_letter_code
_entity_poly.pdbx_strand_id
1 'polypeptide(L)'
;YTDLAEGKYDSVSQSVVMNIQVEFDQMIHNVVTKINDILADAAGVQSGDLELADGTKLTNVKYCAVESDGYMRMDDGTPIRLFTKVTTDGYRKVTGKDGKDYWVMNEETAEKPESLYTIGNLQVNHTLLQEPSKLGFRLADGSEDKATADALKAAFTEESYTLNPNVQKKTTFVDYYTDLVSQVANSGYVFRSIYENQVHTVEATQSAREQVVGVSTDEELSNMIKFQNAYNASSRYINVISEMLEYIISTLGV
;
A
#
# COMPACT_ATOMS: atom_id res chain seq x y z
N TYR A 1 -0.16 8.73 4.23
CA TYR A 1 1.17 9.32 3.97
C TYR A 1 1.51 10.47 4.91
N THR A 2 0.56 11.35 5.26
CA THR A 2 0.78 12.44 6.23
C THR A 2 1.09 11.94 7.64
N ASP A 3 0.50 10.82 8.04
CA ASP A 3 0.71 10.25 9.38
C ASP A 3 2.06 9.56 9.53
N LEU A 4 2.64 9.07 8.43
CA LEU A 4 4.01 8.53 8.40
C LEU A 4 5.06 9.64 8.55
N ALA A 5 4.81 10.82 7.96
CA ALA A 5 5.68 11.99 8.13
C ALA A 5 5.71 12.49 9.59
N GLU A 6 4.64 12.25 10.35
CA GLU A 6 4.57 12.56 11.78
C GLU A 6 5.07 11.42 12.69
N GLY A 7 5.49 10.29 12.14
CA GLY A 7 5.96 9.13 12.90
C GLY A 7 4.87 8.42 13.72
N LYS A 8 3.60 8.68 13.43
CA LYS A 8 2.46 8.07 14.12
C LYS A 8 1.95 6.86 13.34
N TYR A 9 2.48 5.69 13.66
CA TYR A 9 2.00 4.42 13.10
C TYR A 9 0.59 4.04 13.59
N ASP A 10 0.16 4.55 14.71
CA ASP A 10 -1.12 4.19 15.34
C ASP A 10 -2.35 4.56 14.50
N SER A 11 -2.25 5.61 13.68
CA SER A 11 -3.35 6.04 12.80
C SER A 11 -3.47 5.22 11.51
N VAL A 12 -2.38 4.56 11.08
CA VAL A 12 -2.35 3.70 9.89
C VAL A 12 -2.81 2.28 10.21
N SER A 13 -2.80 1.88 11.49
CA SER A 13 -3.14 0.52 11.96
C SER A 13 -4.56 0.06 11.63
N GLN A 14 -5.46 0.97 11.27
CA GLN A 14 -6.85 0.64 10.94
C GLN A 14 -7.04 0.12 9.50
N SER A 15 -6.09 0.37 8.60
CA SER A 15 -6.17 -0.09 7.21
C SER A 15 -5.06 -1.08 6.89
N VAL A 16 -5.42 -2.35 6.73
CA VAL A 16 -4.47 -3.42 6.35
C VAL A 16 -3.79 -3.12 5.03
N VAL A 17 -4.53 -2.59 4.04
CA VAL A 17 -3.97 -2.26 2.72
C VAL A 17 -2.92 -1.15 2.84
N MET A 18 -3.19 -0.12 3.62
CA MET A 18 -2.23 0.97 3.84
C MET A 18 -0.99 0.49 4.58
N ASN A 19 -1.15 -0.35 5.60
CA ASN A 19 -0.01 -0.93 6.32
C ASN A 19 0.89 -1.75 5.39
N ILE A 20 0.30 -2.62 4.59
CA ILE A 20 1.03 -3.43 3.60
C ILE A 20 1.78 -2.55 2.60
N GLN A 21 1.14 -1.49 2.10
CA GLN A 21 1.78 -0.55 1.18
C GLN A 21 2.98 0.15 1.82
N VAL A 22 2.82 0.60 3.05
CA VAL A 22 3.90 1.26 3.82
C VAL A 22 5.06 0.32 4.09
N GLU A 23 4.79 -0.90 4.53
CA GLU A 23 5.81 -1.91 4.80
C GLU A 23 6.53 -2.30 3.51
N PHE A 24 5.83 -2.37 2.39
CA PHE A 24 6.41 -2.64 1.08
C PHE A 24 7.27 -1.46 0.59
N ASP A 25 6.80 -0.22 0.73
CA ASP A 25 7.59 0.97 0.41
C ASP A 25 8.85 1.06 1.30
N GLN A 26 8.75 0.70 2.58
CA GLN A 26 9.89 0.63 3.49
C GLN A 26 10.90 -0.45 3.05
N MET A 27 10.43 -1.62 2.62
CA MET A 27 11.30 -2.66 2.08
C MET A 27 12.06 -2.16 0.85
N ILE A 28 11.35 -1.55 -0.11
CA ILE A 28 11.95 -0.97 -1.32
C ILE A 28 12.98 0.08 -0.95
N HIS A 29 12.61 1.01 -0.06
CA HIS A 29 13.52 2.06 0.40
C HIS A 29 14.81 1.47 1.00
N ASN A 30 14.70 0.49 1.87
CA ASN A 30 15.84 -0.16 2.52
C ASN A 30 16.76 -0.87 1.51
N VAL A 31 16.18 -1.67 0.59
CA VAL A 31 16.94 -2.39 -0.43
C VAL A 31 17.68 -1.42 -1.35
N VAL A 32 16.95 -0.44 -1.85
CA VAL A 32 17.47 0.56 -2.81
C VAL A 32 18.57 1.41 -2.19
N THR A 33 18.32 1.92 -0.98
CA THR A 33 19.29 2.75 -0.27
C THR A 33 20.55 1.96 0.04
N LYS A 34 20.42 0.73 0.53
CA LYS A 34 21.59 -0.12 0.83
C LYS A 34 22.44 -0.39 -0.42
N ILE A 35 21.80 -0.74 -1.54
CA ILE A 35 22.52 -0.98 -2.80
C ILE A 35 23.20 0.30 -3.29
N ASN A 36 22.49 1.42 -3.32
CA ASN A 36 23.04 2.70 -3.76
C ASN A 36 24.15 3.22 -2.84
N ASP A 37 24.06 3.00 -1.52
CA ASP A 37 25.09 3.37 -0.56
C ASP A 37 26.38 2.56 -0.79
N ILE A 38 26.30 1.26 -1.03
CA ILE A 38 27.45 0.42 -1.35
C ILE A 38 28.14 0.91 -2.64
N LEU A 39 27.37 1.26 -3.65
CA LEU A 39 27.92 1.81 -4.89
C LEU A 39 28.51 3.22 -4.69
N ALA A 40 27.89 4.03 -3.83
CA ALA A 40 28.40 5.35 -3.46
C ALA A 40 29.74 5.26 -2.70
N ASP A 41 29.85 4.31 -1.76
CA ASP A 41 31.10 4.05 -1.05
C ASP A 41 32.22 3.64 -2.03
N ALA A 42 31.92 2.76 -2.98
CA ALA A 42 32.83 2.38 -4.06
C ALA A 42 33.21 3.57 -4.97
N ALA A 43 32.31 4.51 -5.18
CA ALA A 43 32.58 5.76 -5.92
C ALA A 43 33.36 6.80 -5.09
N GLY A 44 33.74 6.49 -3.83
CA GLY A 44 34.48 7.40 -2.97
C GLY A 44 33.62 8.50 -2.34
N VAL A 45 32.32 8.29 -2.18
CA VAL A 45 31.45 9.19 -1.42
C VAL A 45 31.78 9.05 0.05
N GLN A 46 31.99 10.17 0.71
CA GLN A 46 32.30 10.25 2.14
C GLN A 46 31.24 11.07 2.88
N SER A 47 31.09 10.80 4.19
CA SER A 47 30.22 11.60 5.05
C SER A 47 31.04 12.62 5.83
N GLY A 48 30.56 13.85 5.90
CA GLY A 48 31.24 14.91 6.63
C GLY A 48 30.60 16.27 6.44
N ASP A 49 31.27 17.29 6.99
CA ASP A 49 30.86 18.67 6.83
C ASP A 49 31.55 19.28 5.60
N LEU A 50 30.80 20.04 4.80
CA LEU A 50 31.30 20.71 3.60
C LEU A 50 30.96 22.21 3.71
N GLU A 51 31.97 23.06 3.62
CA GLU A 51 31.83 24.53 3.52
C GLU A 51 31.81 24.93 2.04
N LEU A 52 30.75 25.58 1.61
CA LEU A 52 30.56 26.04 0.24
C LEU A 52 31.28 27.37 -0.01
N ALA A 53 31.49 27.70 -1.29
CA ALA A 53 32.13 28.96 -1.70
C ALA A 53 31.34 30.22 -1.27
N ASP A 54 30.05 30.10 -1.09
CA ASP A 54 29.16 31.17 -0.61
C ASP A 54 29.16 31.32 0.94
N GLY A 55 29.96 30.50 1.64
CA GLY A 55 30.01 30.47 3.10
C GLY A 55 28.96 29.61 3.79
N THR A 56 28.07 28.95 3.03
CA THR A 56 27.09 28.01 3.59
C THR A 56 27.81 26.76 4.09
N LYS A 57 27.45 26.30 5.29
CA LYS A 57 27.96 25.03 5.85
C LYS A 57 26.91 23.95 5.74
N LEU A 58 27.25 22.90 5.01
CA LEU A 58 26.48 21.66 4.99
C LEU A 58 27.07 20.71 6.02
N THR A 59 26.27 20.26 6.96
CA THR A 59 26.73 19.38 8.05
C THR A 59 26.23 17.96 7.84
N ASN A 60 27.10 17.00 8.09
CA ASN A 60 26.79 15.55 7.99
C ASN A 60 26.20 15.13 6.64
N VAL A 61 26.72 15.71 5.54
CA VAL A 61 26.28 15.38 4.17
C VAL A 61 27.16 14.30 3.56
N LYS A 62 26.59 13.50 2.66
CA LYS A 62 27.32 12.55 1.82
C LYS A 62 27.78 13.27 0.55
N TYR A 63 29.09 13.32 0.30
CA TYR A 63 29.65 14.03 -0.85
C TYR A 63 30.93 13.39 -1.37
N CYS A 64 31.30 13.71 -2.59
CA CYS A 64 32.59 13.37 -3.18
C CYS A 64 33.05 14.47 -4.13
N ALA A 65 34.38 14.59 -4.33
CA ALA A 65 34.93 15.50 -5.31
C ALA A 65 34.60 15.01 -6.75
N VAL A 66 34.34 15.96 -7.66
CA VAL A 66 34.06 15.65 -9.08
C VAL A 66 35.29 15.02 -9.75
N GLU A 67 36.49 15.55 -9.44
CA GLU A 67 37.78 15.08 -9.96
C GLU A 67 38.42 13.98 -9.11
N SER A 68 37.63 13.09 -8.55
CA SER A 68 38.16 11.96 -7.78
C SER A 68 38.53 10.79 -8.71
N ASP A 69 39.62 10.13 -8.43
CA ASP A 69 40.08 8.90 -9.12
C ASP A 69 39.17 7.69 -8.87
N GLY A 70 37.96 7.93 -8.30
CA GLY A 70 36.96 6.90 -8.01
C GLY A 70 36.46 6.26 -9.30
N TYR A 71 36.36 4.95 -9.29
CA TYR A 71 35.60 4.17 -10.26
C TYR A 71 34.11 4.11 -9.79
N MET A 72 33.23 3.49 -10.51
CA MET A 72 31.77 3.55 -10.25
C MET A 72 31.20 4.96 -10.38
N ARG A 73 31.62 5.66 -11.44
CA ARG A 73 31.16 7.01 -11.76
C ARG A 73 30.68 7.10 -13.20
N MET A 74 29.78 8.02 -13.44
CA MET A 74 29.37 8.45 -14.78
C MET A 74 30.46 9.30 -15.43
N ASP A 75 30.31 9.57 -16.73
CA ASP A 75 31.28 10.36 -17.50
C ASP A 75 31.43 11.80 -16.99
N ASP A 76 30.43 12.33 -16.30
CA ASP A 76 30.44 13.66 -15.66
C ASP A 76 30.97 13.63 -14.21
N GLY A 77 31.49 12.49 -13.76
CA GLY A 77 31.98 12.27 -12.41
C GLY A 77 30.92 12.02 -11.37
N THR A 78 29.64 11.96 -11.73
CA THR A 78 28.54 11.64 -10.78
C THR A 78 28.66 10.19 -10.31
N PRO A 79 28.58 9.91 -8.99
CA PRO A 79 28.55 8.55 -8.48
C PRO A 79 27.41 7.74 -9.09
N ILE A 80 27.72 6.50 -9.50
CA ILE A 80 26.73 5.59 -10.08
C ILE A 80 25.70 5.19 -9.00
N ARG A 81 24.43 5.21 -9.40
CA ARG A 81 23.32 4.64 -8.64
C ARG A 81 22.63 3.62 -9.52
N LEU A 82 22.38 2.44 -8.98
CA LEU A 82 21.59 1.41 -9.68
C LEU A 82 20.14 1.82 -9.81
N PHE A 83 19.62 2.41 -8.75
CA PHE A 83 18.25 2.90 -8.69
C PHE A 83 18.23 4.42 -8.58
N THR A 84 17.35 5.04 -9.35
CA THR A 84 17.10 6.49 -9.34
C THR A 84 15.64 6.78 -9.02
N LYS A 85 15.36 8.01 -8.63
CA LYS A 85 14.01 8.50 -8.44
C LYS A 85 13.48 9.07 -9.76
N VAL A 86 12.19 9.01 -9.96
CA VAL A 86 11.54 9.59 -11.15
C VAL A 86 11.48 11.11 -11.02
N THR A 87 11.31 11.60 -9.80
CA THR A 87 10.96 13.01 -9.52
C THR A 87 12.13 13.89 -9.14
N THR A 88 13.24 13.32 -8.62
CA THR A 88 14.35 14.08 -8.08
C THR A 88 15.71 13.46 -8.42
N ASP A 89 16.67 14.31 -8.67
CA ASP A 89 18.06 13.87 -8.87
C ASP A 89 18.68 13.34 -7.57
N GLY A 90 19.58 12.37 -7.71
CA GLY A 90 20.26 11.77 -6.56
C GLY A 90 21.36 12.64 -5.98
N TYR A 91 21.99 13.46 -6.81
CA TYR A 91 23.10 14.34 -6.45
C TYR A 91 22.88 15.74 -7.01
N ARG A 92 23.46 16.74 -6.35
CA ARG A 92 23.60 18.11 -6.85
C ARG A 92 25.07 18.49 -6.87
N LYS A 93 25.47 19.23 -7.87
CA LYS A 93 26.82 19.77 -7.97
C LYS A 93 26.94 21.08 -7.18
N VAL A 94 27.96 21.20 -6.35
CA VAL A 94 28.25 22.39 -5.54
C VAL A 94 29.75 22.72 -5.62
N THR A 95 30.11 24.00 -5.44
CA THR A 95 31.51 24.41 -5.36
C THR A 95 31.88 24.65 -3.89
N GLY A 96 32.92 23.98 -3.44
CA GLY A 96 33.46 24.12 -2.11
C GLY A 96 34.23 25.41 -1.90
N LYS A 97 34.52 25.78 -0.66
CA LYS A 97 35.35 26.94 -0.30
C LYS A 97 36.79 26.86 -0.83
N ASP A 98 37.24 25.64 -1.06
CA ASP A 98 38.56 25.36 -1.69
C ASP A 98 38.59 25.56 -3.19
N GLY A 99 37.46 25.98 -3.79
CA GLY A 99 37.32 26.20 -5.23
C GLY A 99 37.13 24.91 -6.05
N LYS A 100 37.01 23.75 -5.42
CA LYS A 100 36.74 22.48 -6.11
C LYS A 100 35.24 22.20 -6.17
N ASP A 101 34.85 21.46 -7.19
CA ASP A 101 33.50 21.01 -7.37
C ASP A 101 33.26 19.67 -6.69
N TYR A 102 32.09 19.55 -6.05
CA TYR A 102 31.67 18.36 -5.33
C TYR A 102 30.26 17.91 -5.77
N TRP A 103 30.07 16.62 -5.83
CA TRP A 103 28.76 16.02 -5.88
C TRP A 103 28.27 15.77 -4.46
N VAL A 104 27.17 16.41 -4.07
CA VAL A 104 26.52 16.25 -2.77
C VAL A 104 25.23 15.44 -2.97
N MET A 105 25.05 14.38 -2.18
CA MET A 105 23.83 13.58 -2.19
C MET A 105 22.64 14.42 -1.73
N ASN A 106 21.56 14.39 -2.48
CA ASN A 106 20.31 15.01 -2.08
C ASN A 106 19.66 14.20 -0.95
N GLU A 107 19.37 14.89 0.15
CA GLU A 107 18.77 14.27 1.32
C GLU A 107 17.33 13.81 1.05
N GLU A 108 16.99 12.70 1.66
CA GLU A 108 15.65 12.17 1.71
C GLU A 108 14.98 12.71 2.97
N THR A 109 13.85 13.40 2.81
CA THR A 109 13.12 13.98 3.94
C THR A 109 11.68 13.50 3.92
N ALA A 110 11.15 13.18 5.10
CA ALA A 110 9.75 12.78 5.26
C ALA A 110 8.78 13.90 4.87
N GLU A 111 9.23 15.17 4.97
CA GLU A 111 8.45 16.36 4.59
C GLU A 111 8.25 16.48 3.07
N LYS A 112 9.10 15.80 2.28
CA LYS A 112 9.05 15.79 0.82
C LYS A 112 8.93 14.36 0.32
N PRO A 113 7.73 13.81 0.21
CA PRO A 113 7.50 12.42 -0.23
C PRO A 113 8.16 12.11 -1.58
N GLU A 114 8.27 13.11 -2.46
CA GLU A 114 8.99 13.02 -3.74
C GLU A 114 10.49 12.77 -3.59
N SER A 115 11.06 13.01 -2.40
CA SER A 115 12.47 12.72 -2.12
C SER A 115 12.71 11.27 -1.72
N LEU A 116 11.67 10.50 -1.40
CA LEU A 116 11.78 9.12 -0.91
C LEU A 116 11.72 8.10 -2.05
N TYR A 117 12.41 6.98 -1.87
CA TYR A 117 12.21 5.80 -2.69
C TYR A 117 10.94 5.08 -2.26
N THR A 118 9.96 5.04 -3.14
CA THR A 118 8.70 4.32 -2.99
C THR A 118 8.42 3.56 -4.27
N ILE A 119 7.44 2.66 -4.26
CA ILE A 119 7.03 1.92 -5.46
C ILE A 119 6.63 2.83 -6.63
N GLY A 120 6.08 4.02 -6.31
CA GLY A 120 5.68 5.01 -7.31
C GLY A 120 6.79 5.96 -7.74
N ASN A 121 7.94 5.98 -7.04
CA ASN A 121 9.06 6.89 -7.28
C ASN A 121 10.39 6.14 -7.37
N LEU A 122 10.39 5.02 -8.06
CA LEU A 122 11.55 4.17 -8.28
C LEU A 122 11.69 3.84 -9.75
N GLN A 123 12.90 3.96 -10.27
CA GLN A 123 13.26 3.45 -11.58
C GLN A 123 14.69 2.91 -11.58
N VAL A 124 14.97 1.96 -12.45
CA VAL A 124 16.36 1.54 -12.74
C VAL A 124 17.03 2.66 -13.52
N ASN A 125 18.29 2.94 -13.19
CA ASN A 125 19.05 3.99 -13.87
C ASN A 125 19.11 3.73 -15.38
N HIS A 126 18.53 4.65 -16.14
CA HIS A 126 18.40 4.53 -17.60
C HIS A 126 19.75 4.43 -18.30
N THR A 127 20.77 5.14 -17.80
CA THR A 127 22.13 5.07 -18.38
C THR A 127 22.74 3.69 -18.21
N LEU A 128 22.50 3.03 -17.06
CA LEU A 128 22.97 1.67 -16.83
C LEU A 128 22.21 0.62 -17.65
N LEU A 129 20.95 0.89 -17.99
CA LEU A 129 20.20 0.02 -18.91
C LEU A 129 20.78 0.08 -20.34
N GLN A 130 21.27 1.24 -20.75
CA GLN A 130 21.89 1.41 -22.07
C GLN A 130 23.35 0.95 -22.08
N GLU A 131 24.09 1.21 -21.02
CA GLU A 131 25.52 0.93 -20.88
C GLU A 131 25.81 0.15 -19.58
N PRO A 132 25.48 -1.14 -19.50
CA PRO A 132 25.70 -1.95 -18.29
C PRO A 132 27.18 -2.06 -17.90
N SER A 133 28.08 -1.86 -18.84
CA SER A 133 29.53 -1.88 -18.63
C SER A 133 30.01 -0.82 -17.65
N LYS A 134 29.26 0.26 -17.42
CA LYS A 134 29.58 1.28 -16.42
C LYS A 134 29.52 0.71 -15.00
N LEU A 135 28.75 -0.36 -14.77
CA LEU A 135 28.72 -1.11 -13.52
C LEU A 135 29.80 -2.23 -13.50
N GLY A 136 31.00 -1.90 -13.92
CA GLY A 136 32.00 -2.90 -14.29
C GLY A 136 32.73 -3.61 -13.13
N PHE A 137 32.49 -3.26 -11.87
CA PHE A 137 33.18 -3.80 -10.70
C PHE A 137 34.70 -3.92 -10.88
N ARG A 138 35.32 -2.84 -11.38
CA ARG A 138 36.76 -2.73 -11.59
C ARG A 138 37.31 -1.54 -10.82
N LEU A 139 38.46 -1.73 -10.20
CA LEU A 139 39.25 -0.67 -9.56
C LEU A 139 39.94 0.21 -10.61
N ALA A 140 40.44 1.36 -10.18
CA ALA A 140 41.15 2.28 -11.05
C ALA A 140 42.41 1.67 -11.72
N ASP A 141 43.02 0.66 -11.09
CA ASP A 141 44.15 -0.12 -11.61
C ASP A 141 43.75 -1.23 -12.59
N GLY A 142 42.44 -1.38 -12.88
CA GLY A 142 41.88 -2.40 -13.76
C GLY A 142 41.67 -3.76 -13.13
N SER A 143 41.97 -3.94 -11.85
CA SER A 143 41.69 -5.17 -11.09
C SER A 143 40.21 -5.29 -10.77
N GLU A 144 39.76 -6.51 -10.41
CA GLU A 144 38.37 -6.76 -10.02
C GLU A 144 38.07 -6.19 -8.63
N ASP A 145 36.96 -5.49 -8.50
CA ASP A 145 36.43 -5.01 -7.22
C ASP A 145 35.58 -6.09 -6.54
N LYS A 146 36.26 -6.98 -5.85
CA LYS A 146 35.61 -8.03 -5.05
C LYS A 146 34.94 -7.48 -3.81
N ALA A 147 35.46 -6.39 -3.23
CA ALA A 147 34.93 -5.83 -1.99
C ALA A 147 33.51 -5.30 -2.18
N THR A 148 33.26 -4.54 -3.25
CA THR A 148 31.91 -4.04 -3.58
C THR A 148 30.96 -5.19 -3.93
N ALA A 149 31.42 -6.21 -4.67
CA ALA A 149 30.62 -7.38 -4.99
C ALA A 149 30.23 -8.19 -3.74
N ASP A 150 31.17 -8.40 -2.83
CA ASP A 150 30.92 -9.08 -1.55
C ASP A 150 29.99 -8.27 -0.63
N ALA A 151 30.16 -6.94 -0.59
CA ALA A 151 29.26 -6.05 0.14
C ALA A 151 27.83 -6.09 -0.39
N LEU A 152 27.63 -6.10 -1.72
CA LEU A 152 26.31 -6.26 -2.32
C LEU A 152 25.69 -7.62 -1.98
N LYS A 153 26.48 -8.69 -2.02
CA LYS A 153 26.02 -10.01 -1.60
C LYS A 153 25.62 -10.03 -0.13
N ALA A 154 26.44 -9.45 0.74
CA ALA A 154 26.19 -9.36 2.17
C ALA A 154 24.91 -8.57 2.48
N ALA A 155 24.62 -7.52 1.73
CA ALA A 155 23.41 -6.73 1.91
C ALA A 155 22.11 -7.55 1.84
N PHE A 156 22.09 -8.64 1.07
CA PHE A 156 20.92 -9.51 0.95
C PHE A 156 20.86 -10.61 2.02
N THR A 157 21.96 -10.89 2.68
CA THR A 157 22.09 -11.99 3.66
C THR A 157 22.21 -11.51 5.10
N GLU A 158 22.51 -10.23 5.31
CA GLU A 158 22.60 -9.64 6.66
C GLU A 158 21.21 -9.39 7.27
N GLU A 159 21.07 -9.75 8.54
CA GLU A 159 19.90 -9.41 9.35
C GLU A 159 19.97 -7.94 9.80
N SER A 160 19.62 -7.01 8.93
CA SER A 160 19.75 -5.56 9.18
C SER A 160 18.43 -4.83 9.24
N TYR A 161 17.33 -5.45 8.83
CA TYR A 161 16.05 -4.81 8.57
C TYR A 161 14.98 -5.22 9.56
N THR A 162 14.12 -4.28 9.96
CA THR A 162 12.96 -4.52 10.80
C THR A 162 11.69 -4.28 10.00
N LEU A 163 10.68 -5.15 10.15
CA LEU A 163 9.42 -5.09 9.44
C LEU A 163 8.65 -3.80 9.74
N ASN A 164 8.71 -3.36 11.00
CA ASN A 164 8.18 -2.07 11.43
C ASN A 164 8.95 -1.58 12.67
N PRO A 165 8.82 -0.31 13.07
CA PRO A 165 9.54 0.26 14.22
C PRO A 165 9.28 -0.45 15.55
N ASN A 166 8.14 -1.13 15.68
CA ASN A 166 7.75 -1.84 16.91
C ASN A 166 8.32 -3.26 16.99
N VAL A 167 8.88 -3.77 15.89
CA VAL A 167 9.50 -5.10 15.83
C VAL A 167 11.01 -4.96 16.00
N GLN A 168 11.53 -5.41 17.12
CA GLN A 168 12.98 -5.34 17.41
C GLN A 168 13.79 -6.42 16.68
N LYS A 169 13.16 -7.50 16.23
CA LYS A 169 13.84 -8.57 15.50
C LYS A 169 14.25 -8.07 14.11
N LYS A 170 15.55 -8.12 13.87
CA LYS A 170 16.10 -7.86 12.53
C LYS A 170 15.95 -9.09 11.64
N THR A 171 15.71 -8.87 10.37
CA THR A 171 15.52 -9.90 9.35
C THR A 171 16.37 -9.60 8.12
N THR A 172 16.57 -10.61 7.27
CA THR A 172 17.11 -10.43 5.92
C THR A 172 16.04 -9.86 4.99
N PHE A 173 16.41 -9.40 3.81
CA PHE A 173 15.40 -8.96 2.80
C PHE A 173 14.45 -10.08 2.39
N VAL A 174 14.95 -11.29 2.25
CA VAL A 174 14.15 -12.45 1.86
C VAL A 174 13.14 -12.81 2.93
N ASP A 175 13.56 -12.82 4.19
CA ASP A 175 12.68 -13.09 5.32
C ASP A 175 11.65 -11.96 5.48
N TYR A 176 12.06 -10.69 5.34
CA TYR A 176 11.16 -9.55 5.37
C TYR A 176 10.04 -9.69 4.32
N TYR A 177 10.40 -10.03 3.09
CA TYR A 177 9.41 -10.25 2.04
C TYR A 177 8.48 -11.43 2.33
N THR A 178 9.03 -12.52 2.86
CA THR A 178 8.26 -13.71 3.24
C THR A 178 7.28 -13.40 4.39
N ASP A 179 7.73 -12.63 5.38
CA ASP A 179 6.90 -12.20 6.49
C ASP A 179 5.78 -11.27 6.02
N LEU A 180 6.08 -10.32 5.11
CA LEU A 180 5.11 -9.43 4.49
C LEU A 180 4.03 -10.22 3.74
N VAL A 181 4.42 -11.17 2.89
CA VAL A 181 3.49 -12.03 2.15
C VAL A 181 2.62 -12.86 3.10
N SER A 182 3.21 -13.38 4.17
CA SER A 182 2.50 -14.16 5.19
C SER A 182 1.48 -13.31 5.94
N GLN A 183 1.81 -12.07 6.25
CA GLN A 183 0.91 -11.11 6.88
C GLN A 183 -0.27 -10.74 5.97
N VAL A 184 -0.01 -10.52 4.68
CA VAL A 184 -1.06 -10.29 3.67
C VAL A 184 -2.02 -11.49 3.58
N ALA A 185 -1.45 -12.70 3.47
CA ALA A 185 -2.22 -13.94 3.36
C ALA A 185 -3.09 -14.18 4.61
N ASN A 186 -2.52 -14.00 5.81
CA ASN A 186 -3.26 -14.15 7.07
C ASN A 186 -4.38 -13.10 7.20
N SER A 187 -4.13 -11.86 6.84
CA SER A 187 -5.14 -10.80 6.82
C SER A 187 -6.27 -11.13 5.85
N GLY A 188 -5.93 -11.60 4.66
CA GLY A 188 -6.91 -12.05 3.67
C GLY A 188 -7.78 -13.20 4.17
N TYR A 189 -7.18 -14.18 4.86
CA TYR A 189 -7.92 -15.29 5.46
C TYR A 189 -8.89 -14.81 6.55
N VAL A 190 -8.44 -13.92 7.43
CA VAL A 190 -9.29 -13.36 8.50
C VAL A 190 -10.48 -12.59 7.91
N PHE A 191 -10.25 -11.71 6.92
CA PHE A 191 -11.34 -10.96 6.28
C PHE A 191 -12.32 -11.85 5.54
N ARG A 192 -11.83 -12.89 4.87
CA ARG A 192 -12.68 -13.87 4.21
C ARG A 192 -13.57 -14.61 5.23
N SER A 193 -13.01 -15.05 6.34
CA SER A 193 -13.76 -15.69 7.41
C SER A 193 -14.84 -14.76 8.01
N ILE A 194 -14.50 -13.49 8.23
CA ILE A 194 -15.47 -12.48 8.70
C ILE A 194 -16.59 -12.31 7.67
N TYR A 195 -16.25 -12.19 6.40
CA TYR A 195 -17.25 -12.06 5.33
C TYR A 195 -18.20 -13.25 5.26
N GLU A 196 -17.68 -14.48 5.27
CA GLU A 196 -18.48 -15.70 5.25
C GLU A 196 -19.41 -15.77 6.47
N ASN A 197 -18.93 -15.44 7.67
CA ASN A 197 -19.75 -15.37 8.87
C ASN A 197 -20.84 -14.29 8.79
N GLN A 198 -20.54 -13.13 8.20
CA GLN A 198 -21.55 -12.08 7.99
C GLN A 198 -22.61 -12.48 6.98
N VAL A 199 -22.25 -13.17 5.89
CA VAL A 199 -23.21 -13.72 4.93
C VAL A 199 -24.18 -14.67 5.62
N HIS A 200 -23.68 -15.63 6.40
CA HIS A 200 -24.54 -16.55 7.18
C HIS A 200 -25.45 -15.82 8.18
N THR A 201 -24.94 -14.78 8.82
CA THR A 201 -25.74 -13.96 9.74
C THR A 201 -26.87 -13.23 9.01
N VAL A 202 -26.59 -12.67 7.84
CA VAL A 202 -27.61 -12.01 7.00
C VAL A 202 -28.67 -13.00 6.53
N GLU A 203 -28.26 -14.18 6.04
CA GLU A 203 -29.17 -15.25 5.62
C GLU A 203 -30.07 -15.72 6.77
N ALA A 204 -29.49 -15.95 7.96
CA ALA A 204 -30.24 -16.32 9.16
C ALA A 204 -31.24 -15.23 9.58
N THR A 205 -30.81 -13.97 9.53
CA THR A 205 -31.69 -12.83 9.86
C THR A 205 -32.82 -12.68 8.86
N GLN A 206 -32.53 -12.87 7.58
CA GLN A 206 -33.52 -12.83 6.51
C GLN A 206 -34.57 -13.98 6.70
N SER A 207 -34.10 -15.20 6.97
CA SER A 207 -34.96 -16.32 7.23
C SER A 207 -35.85 -16.09 8.49
N ALA A 208 -35.27 -15.55 9.56
CA ALA A 208 -36.03 -15.18 10.75
C ALA A 208 -37.06 -14.08 10.46
N ARG A 209 -36.73 -13.10 9.65
CA ARG A 209 -37.66 -12.06 9.18
C ARG A 209 -38.81 -12.68 8.38
N GLU A 210 -38.52 -13.59 7.46
CA GLU A 210 -39.53 -14.27 6.65
C GLU A 210 -40.47 -15.11 7.50
N GLN A 211 -40.00 -15.74 8.59
CA GLN A 211 -40.83 -16.45 9.52
C GLN A 211 -41.84 -15.55 10.27
N VAL A 212 -41.44 -14.29 10.52
CA VAL A 212 -42.31 -13.33 11.25
C VAL A 212 -43.24 -12.55 10.34
N VAL A 213 -42.74 -12.15 9.17
CA VAL A 213 -43.45 -11.24 8.26
C VAL A 213 -43.87 -11.95 6.97
N GLY A 214 -43.34 -13.13 6.72
CA GLY A 214 -43.68 -13.93 5.55
C GLY A 214 -45.13 -14.39 5.58
N VAL A 215 -45.82 -14.15 4.47
CA VAL A 215 -47.18 -14.54 4.27
C VAL A 215 -47.21 -15.99 3.77
N SER A 216 -47.80 -16.89 4.54
CA SER A 216 -48.05 -18.27 4.10
C SER A 216 -49.09 -18.28 2.99
N THR A 217 -48.70 -18.70 1.78
CA THR A 217 -49.62 -18.81 0.66
C THR A 217 -50.84 -19.67 0.98
N ASP A 218 -50.67 -20.72 1.80
CA ASP A 218 -51.75 -21.60 2.20
C ASP A 218 -52.70 -20.94 3.18
N GLU A 219 -52.17 -20.11 4.11
CA GLU A 219 -53.03 -19.32 5.02
C GLU A 219 -53.79 -18.24 4.28
N GLU A 220 -53.15 -17.54 3.37
CA GLU A 220 -53.82 -16.51 2.53
C GLU A 220 -54.87 -17.13 1.62
N LEU A 221 -54.58 -18.28 1.00
CA LEU A 221 -55.55 -19.00 0.20
C LEU A 221 -56.76 -19.47 1.06
N SER A 222 -56.49 -19.98 2.25
CA SER A 222 -57.55 -20.36 3.19
C SER A 222 -58.38 -19.17 3.63
N ASN A 223 -57.79 -18.05 3.93
CA ASN A 223 -58.48 -16.80 4.26
C ASN A 223 -59.27 -16.26 3.06
N MET A 224 -58.70 -16.31 1.86
CA MET A 224 -59.42 -15.90 0.65
C MET A 224 -60.67 -16.75 0.41
N ILE A 225 -60.57 -18.06 0.56
CA ILE A 225 -61.74 -18.96 0.46
C ILE A 225 -62.77 -18.63 1.54
N LYS A 226 -62.40 -18.38 2.79
CA LYS A 226 -63.30 -17.96 3.87
C LYS A 226 -64.04 -16.66 3.54
N PHE A 227 -63.30 -15.63 3.08
CA PHE A 227 -63.86 -14.36 2.70
C PHE A 227 -64.77 -14.47 1.47
N GLN A 228 -64.38 -15.28 0.48
CA GLN A 228 -65.22 -15.55 -0.68
C GLN A 228 -66.55 -16.24 -0.29
N ASN A 229 -66.49 -17.22 0.62
CA ASN A 229 -67.68 -17.88 1.14
C ASN A 229 -68.55 -16.90 1.95
N ALA A 230 -67.96 -16.06 2.80
CA ALA A 230 -68.65 -15.02 3.55
C ALA A 230 -69.32 -13.99 2.61
N TYR A 231 -68.63 -13.55 1.55
CA TYR A 231 -69.19 -12.66 0.53
C TYR A 231 -70.42 -13.30 -0.16
N ASN A 232 -70.28 -14.55 -0.60
CA ASN A 232 -71.35 -15.30 -1.22
C ASN A 232 -72.57 -15.48 -0.27
N ALA A 233 -72.34 -15.77 0.99
CA ALA A 233 -73.38 -15.88 2.00
C ALA A 233 -74.08 -14.54 2.25
N SER A 234 -73.32 -13.45 2.36
CA SER A 234 -73.86 -12.09 2.51
C SER A 234 -74.67 -11.65 1.31
N SER A 235 -74.21 -11.96 0.12
CA SER A 235 -74.94 -11.66 -1.16
C SER A 235 -76.30 -12.40 -1.20
N ARG A 236 -76.30 -13.70 -0.82
CA ARG A 236 -77.58 -14.46 -0.72
C ARG A 236 -78.51 -13.88 0.33
N TYR A 237 -77.97 -13.48 1.46
CA TYR A 237 -78.77 -12.87 2.55
C TYR A 237 -79.40 -11.54 2.07
N ILE A 238 -78.68 -10.68 1.39
CA ILE A 238 -79.20 -9.44 0.83
C ILE A 238 -80.28 -9.73 -0.20
N ASN A 239 -80.08 -10.72 -1.07
CA ASN A 239 -81.15 -11.11 -2.03
C ASN A 239 -82.42 -11.56 -1.33
N VAL A 240 -82.32 -12.41 -0.28
CA VAL A 240 -83.48 -12.86 0.53
C VAL A 240 -84.19 -11.67 1.20
N ILE A 241 -83.40 -10.71 1.75
CA ILE A 241 -83.98 -9.47 2.30
C ILE A 241 -84.69 -8.65 1.24
N SER A 242 -84.10 -8.50 0.06
CA SER A 242 -84.68 -7.78 -1.06
C SER A 242 -86.02 -8.44 -1.50
N GLU A 243 -86.03 -9.76 -1.62
CA GLU A 243 -87.21 -10.50 -1.97
C GLU A 243 -88.30 -10.35 -0.89
N MET A 244 -87.95 -10.39 0.41
CA MET A 244 -88.89 -10.14 1.53
C MET A 244 -89.43 -8.69 1.47
N LEU A 245 -88.58 -7.69 1.19
CA LEU A 245 -89.02 -6.33 1.08
C LEU A 245 -89.96 -6.15 -0.09
N GLU A 246 -89.67 -6.75 -1.23
CA GLU A 246 -90.48 -6.71 -2.45
C GLU A 246 -91.90 -7.40 -2.15
N TYR A 247 -91.86 -8.54 -1.46
CA TYR A 247 -93.05 -9.19 -1.03
C TYR A 247 -93.91 -8.30 -0.11
N ILE A 248 -93.30 -7.66 0.90
CA ILE A 248 -93.98 -6.77 1.85
C ILE A 248 -94.55 -5.56 1.07
N ILE A 249 -93.77 -4.95 0.16
CA ILE A 249 -94.22 -3.80 -0.63
C ILE A 249 -95.40 -4.22 -1.53
N SER A 250 -95.30 -5.36 -2.19
CA SER A 250 -96.34 -5.86 -3.09
C SER A 250 -97.69 -6.26 -2.34
N THR A 251 -97.55 -6.70 -1.07
CA THR A 251 -98.69 -7.11 -0.26
C THR A 251 -99.33 -5.99 0.55
N LEU A 252 -98.54 -4.97 0.93
CA LEU A 252 -98.99 -3.80 1.70
C LEU A 252 -99.22 -2.55 0.85
N GLY A 253 -98.78 -2.58 -0.34
CA GLY A 253 -98.83 -1.42 -1.25
C GLY A 253 -100.05 -1.36 -2.20
N VAL A 254 -101.12 -2.05 -1.88
CA VAL A 254 -102.40 -1.94 -2.64
C VAL A 254 -103.26 -0.99 -1.91
#